data_552fbee59325dbc2fad202fc1d7e5eec
#
_entry.id   552fbee59325dbc2fad202fc1d7e5eec
#
_cell.length_a   1.000
_cell.length_b   1.000
_cell.length_c   1.000
_cell.angle_alpha   90.00
_cell.angle_beta   90.00
_cell.angle_gamma   90.00
#
_symmetry.space_group_name_H-M   'P 1'
#
loop_
_entity.id
_entity.type
_entity.pdbx_description
1 polymer ?
#
loop_
_entity_poly.entity_id
_entity_poly.type
_entity_poly.pdbx_seq_one_letter_code
_entity_poly.pdbx_strand_id
1 'polypeptide(L)'
;MNAKRQGTIAEQLFATQALRRGFGVSMPIGDFLPYDFILDSDGVLFRIQVKSTTFREYDSYHFKIGSGQKSKELYTAQDVDVFALNIFGSRDFFVIPHAHIGHQKTVRCNPNGTHGMYYNNWNIFR
;
A
#
# COMPACT_ATOMS: atom_id res chain seq x y z
N MET A 1 -13.27 5.88 -14.66
CA MET A 1 -11.89 6.35 -14.36
C MET A 1 -10.92 5.24 -14.70
N ASN A 2 -9.81 5.54 -15.37
CA ASN A 2 -8.86 4.51 -15.72
C ASN A 2 -7.94 4.16 -14.54
N ALA A 3 -7.31 2.99 -14.64
CA ALA A 3 -6.48 2.43 -13.56
C ALA A 3 -5.27 3.30 -13.21
N LYS A 4 -4.68 3.96 -14.20
CA LYS A 4 -3.51 4.83 -13.96
C LYS A 4 -3.87 6.05 -13.13
N ARG A 5 -5.01 6.68 -13.43
CA ARG A 5 -5.49 7.82 -12.67
C ARG A 5 -5.85 7.41 -11.25
N GLN A 6 -6.56 6.29 -11.10
CA GLN A 6 -6.89 5.74 -9.79
C GLN A 6 -5.64 5.51 -8.96
N GLY A 7 -4.63 4.90 -9.55
CA GLY A 7 -3.36 4.64 -8.86
C GLY A 7 -2.67 5.92 -8.42
N THR A 8 -2.62 6.94 -9.28
CA THR A 8 -2.01 8.22 -8.95
C THR A 8 -2.74 8.90 -7.78
N ILE A 9 -4.07 8.88 -7.80
CA ILE A 9 -4.87 9.46 -6.72
C ILE A 9 -4.55 8.77 -5.40
N ALA A 10 -4.51 7.43 -5.39
CA ALA A 10 -4.21 6.67 -4.19
C ALA A 10 -2.80 6.97 -3.66
N GLU A 11 -1.81 7.08 -4.55
CA GLU A 11 -0.44 7.43 -4.19
C GLU A 11 -0.37 8.82 -3.55
N GLN A 12 -1.00 9.81 -4.16
CA GLN A 12 -1.00 11.17 -3.62
C GLN A 12 -1.71 11.23 -2.27
N LEU A 13 -2.79 10.47 -2.12
CA LEU A 13 -3.50 10.39 -0.86
C LEU A 13 -2.61 9.79 0.24
N PHE A 14 -1.87 8.73 -0.09
CA PHE A 14 -0.93 8.13 0.87
C PHE A 14 0.11 9.16 1.32
N ALA A 15 0.75 9.84 0.36
CA ALA A 15 1.78 10.82 0.67
C ALA A 15 1.25 11.94 1.57
N THR A 16 0.07 12.46 1.25
CA THR A 16 -0.56 13.52 2.04
C THR A 16 -0.82 13.06 3.47
N GLN A 17 -1.37 11.85 3.64
CA GLN A 17 -1.67 11.34 4.97
C GLN A 17 -0.41 11.04 5.78
N ALA A 18 0.63 10.53 5.13
CA ALA A 18 1.91 10.27 5.79
C ALA A 18 2.52 11.60 6.31
N LEU A 19 2.53 12.62 5.46
CA LEU A 19 3.05 13.94 5.83
C LEU A 19 2.25 14.55 7.00
N ARG A 20 0.93 14.42 6.98
CA ARG A 20 0.08 14.96 8.06
C ARG A 20 0.34 14.27 9.40
N ARG A 21 0.85 13.05 9.37
CA ARG A 21 1.21 12.31 10.59
C ARG A 21 2.64 12.56 11.04
N GLY A 22 3.37 13.42 10.33
CA GLY A 22 4.72 13.81 10.71
C GLY A 22 5.82 12.94 10.12
N PHE A 23 5.50 12.04 9.19
CA PHE A 23 6.51 11.25 8.49
C PHE A 23 7.11 12.05 7.35
N GLY A 24 8.38 11.75 7.00
CA GLY A 24 8.95 12.20 5.75
C GLY A 24 8.55 11.29 4.61
N VAL A 25 8.43 11.84 3.40
CA VAL A 25 8.08 11.07 2.22
C VAL A 25 8.98 11.48 1.08
N SER A 26 9.62 10.50 0.44
CA SER A 26 10.46 10.71 -0.74
C SER A 26 9.95 9.85 -1.88
N MET A 27 10.13 10.32 -3.10
CA MET A 27 9.75 9.59 -4.31
C MET A 27 10.98 9.20 -5.10
N PRO A 28 11.00 8.00 -5.68
CA PRO A 28 12.03 7.64 -6.65
C PRO A 28 11.94 8.54 -7.88
N ILE A 29 13.09 8.82 -8.49
CA ILE A 29 13.12 9.45 -9.80
C ILE A 29 13.01 8.32 -10.84
N GLY A 30 12.03 8.44 -11.74
CA GLY A 30 11.73 7.40 -12.72
C GLY A 30 10.74 6.37 -12.19
N ASP A 31 10.44 5.37 -13.02
CA ASP A 31 9.39 4.39 -12.74
C ASP A 31 9.90 2.93 -12.75
N PHE A 32 11.20 2.75 -12.51
CA PHE A 32 11.83 1.43 -12.60
C PHE A 32 12.09 0.77 -11.24
N LEU A 33 11.77 1.45 -10.13
CA LEU A 33 11.92 0.86 -8.80
C LEU A 33 10.61 0.20 -8.35
N PRO A 34 10.70 -0.86 -7.51
CA PRO A 34 9.53 -1.63 -7.13
C PRO A 34 8.66 -0.99 -6.06
N TYR A 35 8.99 0.19 -5.59
CA TYR A 35 8.21 0.91 -4.59
C TYR A 35 7.88 2.31 -5.08
N ASP A 36 6.80 2.88 -4.52
CA ASP A 36 6.30 4.20 -4.91
C ASP A 36 6.90 5.32 -4.07
N PHE A 37 7.19 5.03 -2.80
CA PHE A 37 7.70 6.01 -1.85
C PHE A 37 8.70 5.39 -0.88
N ILE A 38 9.56 6.24 -0.34
CA ILE A 38 10.27 5.96 0.90
C ILE A 38 9.58 6.79 1.99
N LEU A 39 9.12 6.11 3.03
CA LEU A 39 8.59 6.77 4.22
C LEU A 39 9.69 6.80 5.28
N ASP A 40 9.94 7.98 5.81
CA ASP A 40 10.98 8.21 6.82
C ASP A 40 10.28 8.47 8.17
N SER A 41 10.49 7.56 9.12
CA SER A 41 10.00 7.69 10.48
C SER A 41 11.20 7.89 11.40
N ASP A 42 11.56 9.14 11.64
CA ASP A 42 12.68 9.53 12.51
C ASP A 42 13.99 8.79 12.15
N GLY A 43 14.29 8.73 10.86
CA GLY A 43 15.50 8.10 10.33
C GLY A 43 15.37 6.63 9.98
N VAL A 44 14.27 5.99 10.33
CA VAL A 44 13.98 4.61 9.89
C VAL A 44 13.20 4.69 8.58
N LEU A 45 13.73 4.05 7.53
CA LEU A 45 13.21 4.16 6.18
C LEU A 45 12.44 2.91 5.79
N PHE A 46 11.26 3.12 5.19
CA PHE A 46 10.40 2.04 4.71
C PHE A 46 10.10 2.23 3.23
N ARG A 47 10.27 1.19 2.43
CA ARG A 47 9.87 1.16 1.01
C ARG A 47 8.39 0.83 0.96
N ILE A 48 7.61 1.72 0.37
CA ILE A 48 6.14 1.63 0.35
C ILE A 48 5.66 1.38 -1.07
N GLN A 49 4.84 0.35 -1.26
CA GLN A 49 4.09 0.13 -2.49
C GLN A 49 2.62 0.42 -2.21
N VAL A 50 2.04 1.34 -2.96
CA VAL A 50 0.63 1.71 -2.83
C VAL A 50 -0.19 0.94 -3.86
N LYS A 51 -1.28 0.34 -3.41
CA LYS A 51 -2.27 -0.29 -4.28
C LYS A 51 -3.64 0.21 -3.89
N SER A 52 -4.59 0.14 -4.82
CA SER A 52 -5.96 0.55 -4.54
C SER A 52 -6.93 -0.42 -5.18
N THR A 53 -8.15 -0.45 -4.65
CA THR A 53 -9.21 -1.28 -5.22
C THR A 53 -10.58 -0.63 -5.03
N THR A 54 -11.47 -0.91 -5.98
CA THR A 54 -12.91 -0.67 -5.81
C THR A 54 -13.65 -1.98 -5.62
N PHE A 55 -12.96 -3.11 -5.73
CA PHE A 55 -13.59 -4.43 -5.67
C PHE A 55 -13.90 -4.80 -4.23
N ARG A 56 -15.19 -4.89 -3.95
CA ARG A 56 -15.69 -5.35 -2.66
C ARG A 56 -16.62 -6.54 -2.88
N GLU A 57 -16.43 -7.60 -2.09
CA GLU A 57 -17.31 -8.75 -2.06
C GLU A 57 -17.69 -9.00 -0.61
N TYR A 58 -18.98 -8.87 -0.29
CA TYR A 58 -19.48 -8.86 1.09
C TYR A 58 -18.77 -7.74 1.87
N ASP A 59 -18.05 -8.07 2.93
CA ASP A 59 -17.36 -7.09 3.77
C ASP A 59 -15.87 -7.01 3.47
N SER A 60 -15.40 -7.71 2.43
CA SER A 60 -13.97 -7.81 2.13
C SER A 60 -13.62 -7.06 0.86
N TYR A 61 -12.51 -6.34 0.91
CA TYR A 61 -11.91 -5.67 -0.23
C TYR A 61 -10.78 -6.53 -0.78
N HIS A 62 -10.72 -6.68 -2.10
CA HIS A 62 -9.74 -7.54 -2.76
C HIS A 62 -8.69 -6.68 -3.46
N PHE A 63 -7.45 -6.83 -3.04
CA PHE A 63 -6.32 -6.08 -3.58
C PHE A 63 -5.41 -7.01 -4.36
N LYS A 64 -5.02 -6.60 -5.57
CA LYS A 64 -3.98 -7.27 -6.34
C LYS A 64 -2.65 -6.66 -5.94
N ILE A 65 -1.77 -7.44 -5.36
CA ILE A 65 -0.49 -6.96 -4.86
C ILE A 65 0.73 -7.60 -5.54
N GLY A 66 0.49 -8.45 -6.55
CA GLY A 66 1.59 -8.97 -7.36
C GLY A 66 2.26 -7.86 -8.17
N SER A 67 3.52 -8.06 -8.53
CA SER A 67 4.28 -7.09 -9.29
C SER A 67 3.98 -7.17 -10.79
N GLY A 68 3.98 -6.02 -11.46
CA GLY A 68 3.87 -5.91 -12.90
C GLY A 68 2.52 -6.30 -13.48
N GLN A 69 2.38 -6.10 -14.80
CA GLN A 69 1.14 -6.37 -15.50
C GLN A 69 0.88 -7.87 -15.68
N LYS A 70 1.93 -8.67 -15.65
CA LYS A 70 1.81 -10.10 -15.87
C LYS A 70 1.43 -10.87 -14.62
N SER A 71 1.34 -10.22 -13.48
CA SER A 71 0.84 -10.75 -12.20
C SER A 71 1.48 -12.05 -11.75
N LYS A 72 2.60 -12.45 -12.36
CA LYS A 72 3.24 -13.75 -12.09
C LYS A 72 4.33 -13.64 -11.06
N GLU A 73 4.81 -12.44 -10.82
CA GLU A 73 5.90 -12.20 -9.89
C GLU A 73 5.39 -11.52 -8.64
N LEU A 74 6.03 -11.84 -7.54
CA LEU A 74 5.74 -11.22 -6.26
C LEU A 74 6.85 -10.24 -5.94
N TYR A 75 6.51 -9.16 -5.23
CA TYR A 75 7.53 -8.30 -4.64
C TYR A 75 8.27 -9.07 -3.55
N THR A 76 9.59 -8.96 -3.53
CA THR A 76 10.39 -9.58 -2.49
C THR A 76 10.51 -8.67 -1.27
N ALA A 77 11.06 -9.22 -0.18
CA ALA A 77 11.32 -8.42 1.03
C ALA A 77 12.32 -7.28 0.78
N GLN A 78 13.18 -7.42 -0.24
CA GLN A 78 14.11 -6.35 -0.62
C GLN A 78 13.45 -5.29 -1.49
N ASP A 79 12.32 -5.61 -2.12
CA ASP A 79 11.60 -4.69 -2.99
C ASP A 79 10.70 -3.74 -2.21
N VAL A 80 9.96 -4.28 -1.23
CA VAL A 80 8.90 -3.57 -0.50
C VAL A 80 8.94 -3.96 0.97
N ASP A 81 8.85 -2.97 1.83
CA ASP A 81 8.73 -3.21 3.27
C ASP A 81 7.28 -3.25 3.73
N VAL A 82 6.45 -2.37 3.16
CA VAL A 82 5.06 -2.21 3.56
C VAL A 82 4.20 -1.93 2.35
N PHE A 83 3.04 -2.60 2.30
CA PHE A 83 1.99 -2.30 1.34
C PHE A 83 0.98 -1.34 1.98
N ALA A 84 0.64 -0.27 1.26
CA ALA A 84 -0.41 0.65 1.65
C ALA A 84 -1.59 0.44 0.70
N LEU A 85 -2.66 -0.18 1.20
CA LEU A 85 -3.78 -0.65 0.40
C LEU A 85 -4.99 0.26 0.62
N ASN A 86 -5.30 1.07 -0.37
CA ASN A 86 -6.36 2.07 -0.31
C ASN A 86 -7.70 1.51 -0.78
N ILE A 87 -8.73 1.68 0.04
CA ILE A 87 -10.10 1.51 -0.41
C ILE A 87 -10.44 2.74 -1.25
N PHE A 88 -10.43 2.58 -2.57
CA PHE A 88 -10.55 3.73 -3.46
C PHE A 88 -11.91 4.41 -3.29
N GLY A 89 -11.88 5.74 -3.26
CA GLY A 89 -13.05 6.55 -2.95
C GLY A 89 -13.15 6.92 -1.47
N SER A 90 -12.27 6.36 -0.65
CA SER A 90 -12.17 6.67 0.78
C SER A 90 -10.77 7.15 1.12
N ARG A 91 -10.57 7.59 2.36
CA ARG A 91 -9.25 7.94 2.91
C ARG A 91 -8.58 6.76 3.61
N ASP A 92 -9.22 5.59 3.56
CA ASP A 92 -8.81 4.46 4.38
C ASP A 92 -7.74 3.62 3.70
N PHE A 93 -6.79 3.17 4.50
CA PHE A 93 -5.72 2.28 4.07
C PHE A 93 -5.60 1.11 5.02
N PHE A 94 -5.31 -0.06 4.46
CA PHE A 94 -4.71 -1.14 5.24
C PHE A 94 -3.20 -1.00 5.07
N VAL A 95 -2.48 -0.85 6.16
CA VAL A 95 -1.03 -0.63 6.15
C VAL A 95 -0.38 -1.90 6.65
N ILE A 96 0.07 -2.77 5.72
CA ILE A 96 0.43 -4.14 6.03
C ILE A 96 1.89 -4.42 5.70
N PRO A 97 2.70 -4.89 6.66
CA PRO A 97 4.07 -5.29 6.39
C PRO A 97 4.14 -6.38 5.33
N HIS A 98 5.12 -6.28 4.44
CA HIS A 98 5.36 -7.28 3.40
C HIS A 98 5.42 -8.70 3.96
N ALA A 99 6.02 -8.87 5.15
CA ALA A 99 6.20 -10.18 5.76
C ALA A 99 4.89 -10.96 5.95
N HIS A 100 3.77 -10.25 6.07
CA HIS A 100 2.47 -10.89 6.32
C HIS A 100 1.72 -11.28 5.07
N ILE A 101 1.92 -10.57 3.97
CA ILE A 101 1.11 -10.76 2.76
C ILE A 101 1.91 -10.87 1.47
N GLY A 102 3.22 -10.65 1.51
CA GLY A 102 4.05 -10.60 0.30
C GLY A 102 4.09 -11.90 -0.50
N HIS A 103 3.71 -13.01 0.08
CA HIS A 103 3.63 -14.31 -0.58
C HIS A 103 2.34 -14.51 -1.38
N GLN A 104 1.40 -13.58 -1.31
CA GLN A 104 0.11 -13.65 -2.00
C GLN A 104 0.09 -12.72 -3.21
N LYS A 105 -0.65 -13.10 -4.24
CA LYS A 105 -0.89 -12.23 -5.40
C LYS A 105 -2.11 -11.35 -5.19
N THR A 106 -3.08 -11.85 -4.44
CA THR A 106 -4.32 -11.15 -4.09
C THR A 106 -4.55 -11.29 -2.60
N VAL A 107 -4.92 -10.19 -1.97
CA VAL A 107 -5.17 -10.13 -0.52
C VAL A 107 -6.59 -9.66 -0.29
N ARG A 108 -7.28 -10.33 0.62
CA ARG A 108 -8.59 -9.91 1.11
C ARG A 108 -8.41 -9.17 2.42
N CYS A 109 -9.04 -8.01 2.52
CA CYS A 109 -8.98 -7.22 3.74
C CYS A 109 -10.38 -6.81 4.16
N ASN A 110 -10.69 -7.00 5.44
CA ASN A 110 -11.94 -6.60 6.05
C ASN A 110 -11.63 -5.73 7.26
N PRO A 111 -12.15 -4.51 7.35
CA PRO A 111 -11.88 -3.64 8.51
C PRO A 111 -12.22 -4.28 9.85
N ASN A 112 -13.21 -5.17 9.87
CA ASN A 112 -13.67 -5.84 11.09
C ASN A 112 -13.26 -7.31 11.15
N GLY A 113 -12.32 -7.74 10.30
CA GLY A 113 -11.94 -9.14 10.21
C GLY A 113 -10.51 -9.30 9.73
N THR A 114 -10.34 -10.04 8.63
CA THR A 114 -9.02 -10.36 8.07
C THR A 114 -8.20 -9.09 7.83
N HIS A 115 -7.02 -9.04 8.42
CA HIS A 115 -6.11 -7.89 8.38
C HIS A 115 -6.70 -6.60 8.98
N GLY A 116 -7.81 -6.68 9.71
CA GLY A 116 -8.45 -5.52 10.33
C GLY A 116 -7.55 -4.79 11.30
N MET A 117 -6.59 -5.49 11.92
CA MET A 117 -5.61 -4.87 12.81
C MET A 117 -4.72 -3.84 12.09
N TYR A 118 -4.62 -3.92 10.78
CA TYR A 118 -3.83 -3.00 9.96
C TYR A 118 -4.67 -1.85 9.38
N TYR A 119 -5.96 -1.86 9.61
CA TYR A 119 -6.87 -0.85 9.07
C TYR A 119 -6.57 0.51 9.71
N ASN A 120 -6.15 1.46 8.86
CA ASN A 120 -5.73 2.79 9.30
C ASN A 120 -4.71 2.78 10.44
N ASN A 121 -3.88 1.76 10.48
CA ASN A 121 -2.90 1.59 11.54
C ASN A 121 -1.52 2.07 11.08
N TRP A 122 -1.28 3.36 11.22
CA TRP A 122 -0.02 4.00 10.86
C TRP A 122 1.06 3.82 11.95
N ASN A 123 0.67 3.25 13.08
CA ASN A 123 1.61 3.01 14.18
C ASN A 123 2.65 1.96 13.84
N ILE A 124 2.46 1.17 12.80
CA ILE A 124 3.46 0.19 12.37
C ILE A 124 4.79 0.85 11.99
N PHE A 125 4.77 2.14 11.67
CA PHE A 125 5.97 2.89 11.31
C PHE A 125 6.67 3.51 12.52
N ARG A 126 6.09 3.41 13.71
CA ARG A 126 6.63 4.08 14.91
C ARG A 126 7.45 3.17 15.79
#